data_6ec4e3f7957618be6c23d2d2156d2617
#
_entry.id   6ec4e3f7957618be6c23d2d2156d2617
#
_cell.length_a   1.000
_cell.length_b   1.000
_cell.length_c   1.000
_cell.angle_alpha   90.00
_cell.angle_beta   90.00
_cell.angle_gamma   90.00
#
_symmetry.space_group_name_H-M   'P 1'
#
loop_
_entity.id
_entity.type
_entity.pdbx_description
1 polymer ?
#
loop_
_entity_poly.entity_id
_entity_poly.type
_entity_poly.pdbx_seq_one_letter_code
_entity_poly.pdbx_strand_id
1 'polypeptide(L)'
;MNVLYWIRGKGKQYRPFVANRIGEIQRQSNPEQWHYVESKENPADLCSRGLRATRLNESTLWWRGPDFLSKHESEWPKAKIAEGLDVKTESKTKFISAPSVNFVVRPGSEDCKWRLHPSNWSSWLKLTRVVAWVLRFVTNCRSRQERRKGSLSPEELKNAEIRIIRDAQQEEFSGEYRALHENKPIPKKSCLIKLTPKIDEDGLIRCDGRLQFAEFLPYDMRFPIILRRGSWTTKLIVQHYHEAGHHITGTNHTLSSLSTKYWIPAAREEI
;
A
#
# COMPACT_ATOMS: atom_id res chain seq x y z
N MET A 1 -5.97 4.33 -27.83
CA MET A 1 -7.42 4.16 -28.16
C MET A 1 -8.26 3.68 -26.98
N ASN A 2 -7.80 2.76 -26.15
CA ASN A 2 -8.56 2.25 -25.00
C ASN A 2 -9.05 3.33 -24.02
N VAL A 3 -8.25 4.37 -23.78
CA VAL A 3 -8.58 5.43 -22.83
C VAL A 3 -9.81 6.25 -23.28
N LEU A 4 -9.93 6.58 -24.54
CA LEU A 4 -11.11 7.29 -25.07
C LEU A 4 -12.40 6.47 -24.95
N TYR A 5 -12.29 5.18 -25.19
CA TYR A 5 -13.41 4.26 -24.98
C TYR A 5 -13.85 4.26 -23.51
N TRP A 6 -12.91 4.23 -22.58
CA TRP A 6 -13.20 4.29 -21.15
C TRP A 6 -13.81 5.64 -20.74
N ILE A 7 -13.29 6.76 -21.26
CA ILE A 7 -13.82 8.11 -20.94
C ILE A 7 -15.25 8.27 -21.43
N ARG A 8 -15.59 7.72 -22.59
CA ARG A 8 -16.96 7.76 -23.16
C ARG A 8 -17.89 6.71 -22.55
N GLY A 9 -17.34 5.70 -21.85
CA GLY A 9 -18.09 4.64 -21.22
C GLY A 9 -18.65 5.01 -19.86
N LYS A 10 -19.53 4.14 -19.33
CA LYS A 10 -20.07 4.30 -17.98
C LYS A 10 -19.06 3.76 -16.95
N GLY A 11 -18.54 4.60 -16.08
CA GLY A 11 -17.50 4.25 -15.08
C GLY A 11 -17.82 3.03 -14.22
N LYS A 12 -19.11 2.74 -13.97
CA LYS A 12 -19.56 1.57 -13.19
C LYS A 12 -19.19 0.21 -13.80
N GLN A 13 -18.83 0.17 -15.08
CA GLN A 13 -18.48 -1.07 -15.81
C GLN A 13 -17.02 -1.48 -15.64
N TYR A 14 -16.17 -0.59 -15.13
CA TYR A 14 -14.74 -0.79 -15.05
C TYR A 14 -14.27 -1.16 -13.64
N ARG A 15 -13.07 -1.73 -13.56
CA ARG A 15 -12.41 -2.00 -12.28
C ARG A 15 -12.18 -0.70 -11.49
N PRO A 16 -12.09 -0.74 -10.15
CA PRO A 16 -12.06 0.46 -9.31
C PRO A 16 -11.01 1.50 -9.72
N PHE A 17 -9.82 1.07 -10.10
CA PHE A 17 -8.76 1.99 -10.55
C PHE A 17 -9.18 2.82 -11.78
N VAL A 18 -9.69 2.15 -12.82
CA VAL A 18 -10.13 2.81 -14.05
C VAL A 18 -11.40 3.62 -13.79
N ALA A 19 -12.35 3.09 -13.01
CA ALA A 19 -13.60 3.76 -12.67
C ALA A 19 -13.37 5.09 -11.94
N ASN A 20 -12.45 5.12 -10.97
CA ASN A 20 -12.12 6.34 -10.21
C ASN A 20 -11.48 7.42 -11.10
N ARG A 21 -10.52 7.02 -11.96
CA ARG A 21 -9.88 7.96 -12.91
C ARG A 21 -10.86 8.52 -13.91
N ILE A 22 -11.74 7.68 -14.46
CA ILE A 22 -12.77 8.12 -15.38
C ILE A 22 -13.77 9.04 -14.71
N GLY A 23 -14.20 8.71 -13.47
CA GLY A 23 -15.08 9.58 -12.69
C GLY A 23 -14.48 10.95 -12.40
N GLU A 24 -13.18 11.03 -12.16
CA GLU A 24 -12.46 12.29 -12.01
C GLU A 24 -12.44 13.10 -13.31
N ILE A 25 -12.09 12.47 -14.44
CA ILE A 25 -12.07 13.11 -15.75
C ILE A 25 -13.48 13.61 -16.14
N GLN A 26 -14.50 12.78 -16.00
CA GLN A 26 -15.89 13.14 -16.35
C GLN A 26 -16.49 14.21 -15.44
N ARG A 27 -15.95 14.42 -14.23
CA ARG A 27 -16.35 15.52 -13.35
C ARG A 27 -15.74 16.86 -13.78
N GLN A 28 -14.53 16.83 -14.33
CA GLN A 28 -13.77 18.03 -14.68
C GLN A 28 -13.92 18.44 -16.14
N SER A 29 -14.33 17.52 -17.01
CA SER A 29 -14.42 17.75 -18.46
C SER A 29 -15.55 16.94 -19.10
N ASN A 30 -16.13 17.45 -20.20
CA ASN A 30 -17.13 16.69 -20.96
C ASN A 30 -16.41 15.58 -21.76
N PRO A 31 -16.89 14.32 -21.71
CA PRO A 31 -16.35 13.23 -22.51
C PRO A 31 -16.26 13.48 -24.01
N GLU A 32 -17.13 14.34 -24.56
CA GLU A 32 -17.15 14.70 -25.98
C GLU A 32 -15.98 15.60 -26.40
N GLN A 33 -15.36 16.30 -25.44
CA GLN A 33 -14.18 17.15 -25.66
C GLN A 33 -12.88 16.36 -25.86
N TRP A 34 -12.92 15.06 -25.59
CA TRP A 34 -11.74 14.21 -25.71
C TRP A 34 -11.63 13.59 -27.07
N HIS A 35 -10.59 13.96 -27.81
CA HIS A 35 -10.30 13.50 -29.16
C HIS A 35 -8.99 12.71 -29.21
N TYR A 36 -8.86 11.89 -30.25
CA TYR A 36 -7.65 11.13 -30.50
C TYR A 36 -6.69 11.96 -31.36
N VAL A 37 -5.42 11.94 -30.96
CA VAL A 37 -4.29 12.48 -31.71
C VAL A 37 -3.29 11.37 -31.96
N GLU A 38 -2.78 11.24 -33.17
CA GLU A 38 -1.72 10.28 -33.47
C GLU A 38 -0.44 10.64 -32.72
N SER A 39 0.33 9.61 -32.29
CA SER A 39 1.57 9.79 -31.51
C SER A 39 2.56 10.75 -32.18
N LYS A 40 2.61 10.77 -33.51
CA LYS A 40 3.50 11.66 -34.26
C LYS A 40 3.13 13.14 -34.16
N GLU A 41 1.85 13.42 -33.96
CA GLU A 41 1.29 14.76 -33.83
C GLU A 41 1.01 15.15 -32.36
N ASN A 42 1.28 14.25 -31.41
CA ASN A 42 1.07 14.50 -29.99
C ASN A 42 2.32 15.08 -29.33
N PRO A 43 2.35 16.37 -28.96
CA PRO A 43 3.51 16.97 -28.30
C PRO A 43 3.85 16.31 -26.96
N ALA A 44 2.88 15.72 -26.25
CA ALA A 44 3.15 15.02 -24.99
C ALA A 44 4.01 13.76 -25.17
N ASP A 45 4.00 13.15 -26.35
CA ASP A 45 4.86 11.99 -26.65
C ASP A 45 6.35 12.37 -26.69
N LEU A 46 6.69 13.62 -27.01
CA LEU A 46 8.06 14.12 -26.99
C LEU A 46 8.65 14.07 -25.57
N CYS A 47 7.86 14.40 -24.55
CA CYS A 47 8.26 14.32 -23.15
C CYS A 47 8.39 12.88 -22.67
N SER A 48 7.43 12.01 -23.02
CA SER A 48 7.39 10.64 -22.53
C SER A 48 8.49 9.75 -23.14
N ARG A 49 8.92 10.03 -24.36
CA ARG A 49 9.99 9.31 -25.07
C ARG A 49 11.38 9.86 -24.79
N GLY A 50 11.46 11.06 -24.25
CA GLY A 50 12.71 11.78 -24.01
C GLY A 50 13.29 12.40 -25.26
N LEU A 51 13.49 13.73 -25.25
CA LEU A 51 14.14 14.48 -26.33
C LEU A 51 15.29 15.30 -25.71
N ARG A 52 16.38 15.47 -26.47
CA ARG A 52 17.45 16.39 -26.05
C ARG A 52 16.92 17.82 -26.04
N ALA A 53 17.31 18.62 -25.05
CA ALA A 53 16.82 19.99 -24.86
C ALA A 53 16.99 20.87 -26.11
N THR A 54 18.10 20.70 -26.84
CA THR A 54 18.36 21.41 -28.11
C THR A 54 17.27 21.10 -29.17
N ARG A 55 16.95 19.81 -29.34
CA ARG A 55 15.91 19.39 -30.29
C ARG A 55 14.48 19.77 -29.84
N LEU A 56 14.24 19.83 -28.53
CA LEU A 56 12.95 20.29 -27.99
C LEU A 56 12.74 21.78 -28.31
N ASN A 57 13.81 22.58 -28.16
CA ASN A 57 13.75 24.01 -28.45
C ASN A 57 13.48 24.32 -29.94
N GLU A 58 13.94 23.47 -30.84
CA GLU A 58 13.73 23.56 -32.28
C GLU A 58 12.37 22.96 -32.75
N SER A 59 11.67 22.27 -31.86
CA SER A 59 10.45 21.55 -32.22
C SER A 59 9.25 22.48 -32.34
N THR A 60 8.79 22.70 -33.58
CA THR A 60 7.55 23.45 -33.86
C THR A 60 6.33 22.78 -33.23
N LEU A 61 6.29 21.44 -33.24
CA LEU A 61 5.24 20.64 -32.62
C LEU A 61 5.10 20.88 -31.10
N TRP A 62 6.24 21.07 -30.42
CA TRP A 62 6.25 21.38 -28.99
C TRP A 62 5.68 22.77 -28.68
N TRP A 63 6.11 23.77 -29.44
CA TRP A 63 5.77 25.17 -29.14
C TRP A 63 4.45 25.63 -29.74
N ARG A 64 4.05 25.08 -30.89
CA ARG A 64 2.85 25.51 -31.60
C ARG A 64 1.72 24.46 -31.61
N GLY A 65 2.01 23.23 -31.15
CA GLY A 65 1.09 22.10 -31.29
C GLY A 65 0.98 21.55 -32.71
N PRO A 66 0.11 20.58 -32.93
CA PRO A 66 -0.11 19.99 -34.24
C PRO A 66 -0.85 20.97 -35.17
N ASP A 67 -0.48 20.94 -36.44
CA ASP A 67 -0.98 21.88 -37.45
C ASP A 67 -2.51 21.86 -37.67
N PHE A 68 -3.15 20.73 -37.36
CA PHE A 68 -4.61 20.63 -37.49
C PHE A 68 -5.39 21.54 -36.53
N LEU A 69 -4.77 21.95 -35.39
CA LEU A 69 -5.42 22.85 -34.44
C LEU A 69 -5.65 24.25 -35.01
N SER A 70 -4.91 24.66 -36.03
CA SER A 70 -5.13 25.91 -36.73
C SER A 70 -6.25 25.85 -37.78
N LYS A 71 -6.76 24.64 -38.06
CA LYS A 71 -7.85 24.41 -39.03
C LYS A 71 -9.21 24.37 -38.35
N HIS A 72 -10.25 24.44 -39.16
CA HIS A 72 -11.62 24.30 -38.66
C HIS A 72 -11.85 22.90 -38.06
N GLU A 73 -12.65 22.78 -37.02
CA GLU A 73 -12.89 21.53 -36.28
C GLU A 73 -13.39 20.36 -37.14
N SER A 74 -14.09 20.67 -38.26
CA SER A 74 -14.52 19.65 -39.20
C SER A 74 -13.38 18.91 -39.91
N GLU A 75 -12.20 19.54 -39.98
CA GLU A 75 -10.98 19.00 -40.61
C GLU A 75 -10.05 18.26 -39.63
N TRP A 76 -10.41 18.25 -38.36
CA TRP A 76 -9.62 17.57 -37.37
C TRP A 76 -9.63 16.04 -37.57
N PRO A 77 -8.53 15.35 -37.27
CA PRO A 77 -8.41 13.92 -37.46
C PRO A 77 -9.47 13.19 -36.63
N LYS A 78 -10.40 12.51 -37.28
CA LYS A 78 -11.43 11.69 -36.62
C LYS A 78 -10.88 10.30 -36.40
N ALA A 79 -10.77 9.88 -35.12
CA ALA A 79 -10.41 8.53 -34.81
C ALA A 79 -11.44 7.54 -35.35
N LYS A 80 -11.03 6.63 -36.23
CA LYS A 80 -11.78 5.40 -36.49
C LYS A 80 -11.68 4.55 -35.22
N ILE A 81 -12.68 4.62 -34.38
CA ILE A 81 -12.82 3.70 -33.25
C ILE A 81 -13.09 2.34 -33.88
N ALA A 82 -12.08 1.49 -33.93
CA ALA A 82 -12.25 0.13 -34.42
C ALA A 82 -13.22 -0.59 -33.45
N GLU A 83 -14.41 -0.89 -33.93
CA GLU A 83 -15.34 -1.82 -33.30
C GLU A 83 -14.64 -3.19 -33.29
N GLY A 84 -14.14 -3.61 -32.15
CA GLY A 84 -13.49 -4.93 -32.06
C GLY A 84 -12.24 -5.00 -31.18
N LEU A 85 -11.80 -3.92 -30.58
CA LEU A 85 -10.74 -4.00 -29.56
C LEU A 85 -11.26 -4.72 -28.31
N ASP A 86 -10.51 -5.72 -27.90
CA ASP A 86 -10.79 -6.53 -26.71
C ASP A 86 -10.68 -5.68 -25.44
N VAL A 87 -11.73 -4.88 -25.19
CA VAL A 87 -11.85 -3.94 -24.05
C VAL A 87 -12.18 -4.68 -22.76
N LYS A 88 -12.24 -6.02 -22.81
CA LYS A 88 -12.64 -6.87 -21.71
C LYS A 88 -11.64 -6.91 -20.54
N THR A 89 -10.39 -6.48 -20.76
CA THR A 89 -9.32 -6.61 -19.75
C THR A 89 -9.56 -5.80 -18.48
N GLU A 90 -10.27 -4.67 -18.57
CA GLU A 90 -10.54 -3.79 -17.42
C GLU A 90 -12.05 -3.72 -17.06
N SER A 91 -12.90 -4.48 -17.76
CA SER A 91 -14.30 -4.65 -17.36
C SER A 91 -14.41 -5.49 -16.10
N LYS A 92 -15.35 -5.14 -15.22
CA LYS A 92 -15.74 -6.01 -14.12
C LYS A 92 -16.27 -7.31 -14.71
N THR A 93 -15.57 -8.41 -14.53
CA THR A 93 -16.21 -9.72 -14.62
C THR A 93 -17.39 -9.71 -13.65
N LYS A 94 -18.57 -10.10 -14.09
CA LYS A 94 -19.73 -10.28 -13.20
C LYS A 94 -19.29 -11.25 -12.11
N PHE A 95 -18.92 -10.73 -10.94
CA PHE A 95 -18.78 -11.54 -9.75
C PHE A 95 -20.16 -12.05 -9.40
N ILE A 96 -20.37 -13.31 -9.66
CA ILE A 96 -21.44 -14.10 -9.06
C ILE A 96 -21.17 -14.04 -7.55
N SER A 97 -22.13 -13.47 -6.83
CA SER A 97 -22.28 -13.45 -5.37
C SER A 97 -21.03 -13.17 -4.55
N ALA A 98 -21.08 -12.05 -3.83
CA ALA A 98 -20.23 -11.89 -2.66
C ALA A 98 -20.26 -13.18 -1.84
N PRO A 99 -19.10 -13.74 -1.45
CA PRO A 99 -19.10 -14.74 -0.41
C PRO A 99 -19.67 -14.05 0.82
N SER A 100 -20.85 -14.50 1.24
CA SER A 100 -21.33 -14.25 2.60
C SER A 100 -20.18 -14.68 3.51
N VAL A 101 -19.65 -13.74 4.31
CA VAL A 101 -18.68 -14.05 5.35
C VAL A 101 -19.45 -14.88 6.37
N ASN A 102 -19.55 -16.17 6.12
CA ASN A 102 -19.92 -17.12 7.14
C ASN A 102 -18.77 -17.13 8.12
N PHE A 103 -18.99 -16.56 9.29
CA PHE A 103 -18.17 -16.79 10.46
C PHE A 103 -18.25 -18.29 10.75
N VAL A 104 -17.36 -19.07 10.14
CA VAL A 104 -17.14 -20.44 10.55
C VAL A 104 -16.35 -20.34 11.84
N VAL A 105 -17.06 -20.32 12.96
CA VAL A 105 -16.49 -20.74 14.23
C VAL A 105 -16.07 -22.20 13.99
N ARG A 106 -14.78 -22.43 13.76
CA ARG A 106 -14.21 -23.78 13.77
C ARG A 106 -14.20 -24.24 15.21
N PRO A 107 -15.05 -25.20 15.62
CA PRO A 107 -14.87 -25.84 16.91
C PRO A 107 -13.69 -26.79 16.79
N GLY A 108 -12.68 -26.62 17.61
CA GLY A 108 -11.68 -27.64 17.86
C GLY A 108 -10.42 -27.60 16.99
N SER A 109 -9.55 -26.67 17.26
CA SER A 109 -8.11 -26.94 17.31
C SER A 109 -7.64 -26.55 18.70
N GLU A 110 -7.00 -27.48 19.40
CA GLU A 110 -6.49 -27.37 20.76
C GLU A 110 -5.30 -26.40 20.93
N ASP A 111 -5.06 -25.53 19.98
CA ASP A 111 -4.21 -24.36 20.16
C ASP A 111 -5.04 -23.27 20.84
N CYS A 112 -5.00 -23.26 22.14
CA CYS A 112 -5.51 -22.19 22.99
C CYS A 112 -4.68 -20.91 22.70
N LYS A 113 -4.82 -20.38 21.49
CA LYS A 113 -4.22 -19.10 21.10
C LYS A 113 -4.77 -18.06 22.05
N TRP A 114 -3.89 -17.49 22.84
CA TRP A 114 -4.24 -16.53 23.86
C TRP A 114 -5.20 -15.48 23.32
N ARG A 115 -6.17 -15.02 24.16
CA ARG A 115 -7.20 -14.06 23.72
C ARG A 115 -6.66 -12.79 23.05
N LEU A 116 -5.39 -12.44 23.31
CA LEU A 116 -4.71 -11.30 22.69
C LEU A 116 -3.99 -11.62 21.38
N HIS A 117 -4.10 -12.86 20.87
CA HIS A 117 -3.52 -13.20 19.58
C HIS A 117 -4.21 -12.38 18.47
N PRO A 118 -3.45 -11.78 17.51
CA PRO A 118 -4.00 -10.90 16.47
C PRO A 118 -5.14 -11.50 15.66
N SER A 119 -5.18 -12.83 15.47
CA SER A 119 -6.25 -13.51 14.73
C SER A 119 -7.65 -13.38 15.35
N ASN A 120 -7.74 -13.01 16.61
CA ASN A 120 -9.00 -12.86 17.33
C ASN A 120 -9.57 -11.43 17.25
N TRP A 121 -8.89 -10.55 16.51
CA TRP A 121 -9.23 -9.13 16.43
C TRP A 121 -9.49 -8.70 15.00
N SER A 122 -10.42 -7.75 14.84
CA SER A 122 -10.74 -7.13 13.56
C SER A 122 -10.23 -5.70 13.42
N SER A 123 -9.56 -5.16 14.46
CA SER A 123 -9.06 -3.78 14.44
C SER A 123 -7.74 -3.67 15.18
N TRP A 124 -6.73 -3.15 14.48
CA TRP A 124 -5.41 -2.88 15.03
C TRP A 124 -5.44 -1.96 16.25
N LEU A 125 -6.19 -0.85 16.18
CA LEU A 125 -6.30 0.09 17.28
C LEU A 125 -6.93 -0.53 18.53
N LYS A 126 -7.98 -1.35 18.36
CA LYS A 126 -8.61 -2.03 19.51
C LYS A 126 -7.64 -3.00 20.17
N LEU A 127 -6.95 -3.82 19.39
CA LEU A 127 -5.94 -4.75 19.90
C LEU A 127 -4.84 -4.00 20.65
N THR A 128 -4.25 -2.97 20.05
CA THR A 128 -3.17 -2.18 20.66
C THR A 128 -3.61 -1.54 21.98
N ARG A 129 -4.82 -0.97 22.02
CA ARG A 129 -5.36 -0.38 23.26
C ARG A 129 -5.57 -1.41 24.35
N VAL A 130 -6.10 -2.58 24.04
CA VAL A 130 -6.31 -3.65 25.03
C VAL A 130 -4.96 -4.16 25.55
N VAL A 131 -3.99 -4.38 24.68
CA VAL A 131 -2.64 -4.78 25.10
C VAL A 131 -1.99 -3.69 25.96
N ALA A 132 -2.15 -2.42 25.63
CA ALA A 132 -1.65 -1.31 26.45
C ALA A 132 -2.25 -1.31 27.86
N TRP A 133 -3.57 -1.54 27.97
CA TRP A 133 -4.23 -1.68 29.28
C TRP A 133 -3.70 -2.87 30.09
N VAL A 134 -3.49 -4.01 29.44
CA VAL A 134 -2.91 -5.21 30.09
C VAL A 134 -1.49 -4.93 30.57
N LEU A 135 -0.65 -4.30 29.72
CA LEU A 135 0.72 -3.93 30.11
C LEU A 135 0.74 -2.94 31.28
N ARG A 136 -0.13 -1.92 31.26
CA ARG A 136 -0.31 -0.99 32.38
C ARG A 136 -0.73 -1.71 33.64
N PHE A 137 -1.70 -2.62 33.55
CA PHE A 137 -2.13 -3.42 34.70
C PHE A 137 -0.98 -4.21 35.30
N VAL A 138 -0.22 -4.92 34.47
CA VAL A 138 0.97 -5.69 34.91
C VAL A 138 2.00 -4.78 35.58
N THR A 139 2.27 -3.60 34.99
CA THR A 139 3.21 -2.62 35.57
C THR A 139 2.70 -2.11 36.92
N ASN A 140 1.43 -1.76 37.01
CA ASN A 140 0.81 -1.27 38.25
C ASN A 140 0.74 -2.34 39.35
N CYS A 141 0.68 -3.64 39.01
CA CYS A 141 0.74 -4.73 39.96
C CYS A 141 2.16 -4.92 40.51
N ARG A 142 3.18 -4.67 39.66
CA ARG A 142 4.61 -4.81 40.08
C ARG A 142 5.10 -3.61 40.88
N SER A 143 4.65 -2.42 40.55
CA SER A 143 5.10 -1.17 41.17
C SER A 143 3.94 -0.54 41.96
N ARG A 144 3.98 -0.67 43.30
CA ARG A 144 2.94 -0.10 44.17
C ARG A 144 3.04 1.44 44.33
N GLN A 145 4.22 2.00 44.11
CA GLN A 145 4.49 3.43 44.36
C GLN A 145 4.13 4.35 43.20
N GLU A 146 4.19 3.86 41.95
CA GLU A 146 3.95 4.65 40.76
C GLU A 146 2.81 4.07 39.90
N ARG A 147 1.58 4.03 40.46
CA ARG A 147 0.43 3.55 39.70
C ARG A 147 0.00 4.58 38.67
N ARG A 148 0.08 4.21 37.40
CA ARG A 148 -0.42 5.02 36.30
C ARG A 148 -1.96 4.99 36.28
N LYS A 149 -2.59 6.16 36.30
CA LYS A 149 -4.06 6.35 36.27
C LYS A 149 -4.46 7.20 35.06
N GLY A 150 -5.75 7.23 34.73
CA GLY A 150 -6.28 8.05 33.63
C GLY A 150 -6.22 7.38 32.25
N SER A 151 -6.29 8.17 31.19
CA SER A 151 -6.24 7.70 29.79
C SER A 151 -4.88 7.10 29.45
N LEU A 152 -4.85 6.24 28.41
CA LEU A 152 -3.59 5.69 27.90
C LEU A 152 -2.74 6.80 27.29
N SER A 153 -1.45 6.80 27.58
CA SER A 153 -0.49 7.72 26.96
C SER A 153 -0.06 7.21 25.57
N PRO A 154 0.41 8.11 24.68
CA PRO A 154 0.95 7.70 23.37
C PRO A 154 2.11 6.71 23.49
N GLU A 155 2.94 6.85 24.54
CA GLU A 155 4.06 5.96 24.80
C GLU A 155 3.61 4.55 25.17
N GLU A 156 2.55 4.42 25.97
CA GLU A 156 1.97 3.11 26.31
C GLU A 156 1.38 2.40 25.09
N LEU A 157 0.76 3.16 24.18
CA LEU A 157 0.28 2.63 22.92
C LEU A 157 1.44 2.17 22.03
N LYS A 158 2.51 2.96 21.93
CA LYS A 158 3.73 2.60 21.21
C LYS A 158 4.36 1.31 21.77
N ASN A 159 4.48 1.20 23.08
CA ASN A 159 5.01 0.03 23.74
C ASN A 159 4.15 -1.22 23.50
N ALA A 160 2.83 -1.07 23.48
CA ALA A 160 1.91 -2.16 23.14
C ALA A 160 2.06 -2.59 21.67
N GLU A 161 2.19 -1.66 20.75
CA GLU A 161 2.45 -1.91 19.34
C GLU A 161 3.76 -2.70 19.15
N ILE A 162 4.85 -2.22 19.73
CA ILE A 162 6.16 -2.90 19.73
C ILE A 162 6.03 -4.33 20.26
N ARG A 163 5.30 -4.52 21.36
CA ARG A 163 5.10 -5.84 21.95
C ARG A 163 4.38 -6.79 21.02
N ILE A 164 3.26 -6.36 20.42
CA ILE A 164 2.48 -7.19 19.49
C ILE A 164 3.33 -7.57 18.27
N ILE A 165 4.06 -6.63 17.70
CA ILE A 165 4.88 -6.87 16.51
C ILE A 165 6.04 -7.81 16.84
N ARG A 166 6.71 -7.61 17.97
CA ARG A 166 7.80 -8.48 18.42
C ARG A 166 7.34 -9.91 18.61
N ASP A 167 6.21 -10.11 19.30
CA ASP A 167 5.64 -11.44 19.52
C ASP A 167 5.31 -12.12 18.17
N ALA A 168 4.74 -11.37 17.22
CA ALA A 168 4.47 -11.86 15.86
C ALA A 168 5.77 -12.21 15.11
N GLN A 169 6.81 -11.37 15.18
CA GLN A 169 8.09 -11.67 14.54
C GLN A 169 8.78 -12.90 15.16
N GLN A 170 8.70 -13.08 16.47
CA GLN A 170 9.24 -14.26 17.14
C GLN A 170 8.52 -15.54 16.72
N GLU A 171 7.20 -15.50 16.52
CA GLU A 171 6.42 -16.64 16.06
C GLU A 171 6.73 -16.96 14.59
N GLU A 172 6.72 -15.95 13.74
CA GLU A 172 6.76 -16.08 12.29
C GLU A 172 8.16 -16.25 11.69
N PHE A 173 9.17 -15.67 12.33
CA PHE A 173 10.58 -15.71 11.95
C PHE A 173 11.43 -16.36 13.07
N SER A 174 10.90 -17.38 13.73
CA SER A 174 11.52 -17.98 14.92
C SER A 174 12.99 -18.40 14.73
N GLY A 175 13.32 -18.95 13.55
CA GLY A 175 14.68 -19.36 13.20
C GLY A 175 15.63 -18.19 12.98
N GLU A 176 15.17 -17.21 12.22
CA GLU A 176 15.90 -15.98 11.92
C GLU A 176 16.08 -15.11 13.16
N TYR A 177 15.01 -14.98 13.96
CA TYR A 177 15.04 -14.21 15.19
C TYR A 177 16.09 -14.76 16.18
N ARG A 178 16.11 -16.10 16.35
CA ARG A 178 17.12 -16.76 17.18
C ARG A 178 18.53 -16.56 16.65
N ALA A 179 18.73 -16.75 15.34
CA ALA A 179 20.03 -16.56 14.71
C ALA A 179 20.55 -15.14 14.89
N LEU A 180 19.70 -14.13 14.68
CA LEU A 180 20.05 -12.72 14.88
C LEU A 180 20.36 -12.40 16.34
N HIS A 181 19.58 -12.93 17.28
CA HIS A 181 19.81 -12.73 18.71
C HIS A 181 21.11 -13.35 19.19
N GLU A 182 21.52 -14.48 18.60
CA GLU A 182 22.77 -15.18 18.90
C GLU A 182 23.94 -14.67 18.04
N ASN A 183 23.78 -13.62 17.24
CA ASN A 183 24.77 -13.12 16.27
C ASN A 183 25.27 -14.21 15.30
N LYS A 184 24.42 -15.18 14.97
CA LYS A 184 24.70 -16.23 14.00
C LYS A 184 24.20 -15.87 12.61
N PRO A 185 24.79 -16.44 11.56
CA PRO A 185 24.32 -16.20 10.20
C PRO A 185 22.91 -16.78 10.00
N ILE A 186 22.07 -16.01 9.32
CA ILE A 186 20.70 -16.39 8.99
C ILE A 186 20.70 -17.55 7.98
N PRO A 187 19.72 -18.47 8.06
CA PRO A 187 19.60 -19.57 7.11
C PRO A 187 19.60 -19.11 5.64
N LYS A 188 20.43 -19.73 4.80
CA LYS A 188 20.60 -19.34 3.37
C LYS A 188 19.32 -19.35 2.55
N LYS A 189 18.27 -20.05 2.99
CA LYS A 189 16.95 -20.11 2.34
C LYS A 189 15.97 -19.03 2.82
N SER A 190 16.35 -18.20 3.81
CA SER A 190 15.47 -17.19 4.36
C SER A 190 15.22 -16.05 3.35
N CYS A 191 13.97 -15.60 3.28
CA CYS A 191 13.59 -14.43 2.48
C CYS A 191 14.18 -13.11 3.03
N LEU A 192 14.64 -13.12 4.28
CA LEU A 192 15.19 -11.94 4.95
C LEU A 192 16.65 -11.64 4.57
N ILE A 193 17.39 -12.57 4.00
CA ILE A 193 18.82 -12.39 3.67
C ILE A 193 19.06 -11.14 2.82
N LYS A 194 18.20 -10.89 1.83
CA LYS A 194 18.33 -9.75 0.92
C LYS A 194 18.06 -8.40 1.59
N LEU A 195 17.48 -8.42 2.80
CA LEU A 195 17.08 -7.24 3.54
C LEU A 195 18.09 -6.84 4.62
N THR A 196 19.20 -7.59 4.76
CA THR A 196 20.21 -7.37 5.80
C THR A 196 19.56 -7.09 7.17
N PRO A 197 18.74 -8.04 7.71
CA PRO A 197 17.95 -7.76 8.88
C PRO A 197 18.82 -7.63 10.13
N LYS A 198 18.43 -6.72 11.02
CA LYS A 198 19.04 -6.48 12.33
C LYS A 198 17.97 -6.42 13.41
N ILE A 199 18.31 -6.80 14.63
CA ILE A 199 17.45 -6.59 15.80
C ILE A 199 17.81 -5.22 16.40
N ASP A 200 16.78 -4.39 16.66
CA ASP A 200 16.94 -3.10 17.31
C ASP A 200 16.87 -3.20 18.85
N GLU A 201 16.98 -2.06 19.54
CA GLU A 201 16.90 -1.96 21.00
C GLU A 201 15.55 -2.43 21.57
N ASP A 202 14.48 -2.27 20.79
CA ASP A 202 13.14 -2.73 21.13
C ASP A 202 12.93 -4.22 20.88
N GLY A 203 13.93 -4.93 20.36
CA GLY A 203 13.88 -6.34 20.02
C GLY A 203 13.10 -6.64 18.75
N LEU A 204 12.95 -5.66 17.83
CA LEU A 204 12.29 -5.82 16.55
C LEU A 204 13.27 -6.12 15.43
N ILE A 205 12.90 -7.02 14.52
CA ILE A 205 13.67 -7.22 13.28
C ILE A 205 13.37 -6.06 12.34
N ARG A 206 14.42 -5.33 11.96
CA ARG A 206 14.38 -4.21 11.02
C ARG A 206 15.23 -4.47 9.79
N CYS A 207 14.87 -3.82 8.69
CA CYS A 207 15.63 -3.85 7.47
C CYS A 207 16.77 -2.82 7.54
N ASP A 208 18.00 -3.24 7.28
CA ASP A 208 19.16 -2.35 7.15
C ASP A 208 19.47 -2.17 5.67
N GLY A 209 18.83 -1.19 5.06
CA GLY A 209 18.88 -0.96 3.63
C GLY A 209 19.74 0.24 3.22
N ARG A 210 19.55 0.66 1.97
CA ARG A 210 20.31 1.77 1.36
C ARG A 210 20.07 3.13 2.04
N LEU A 211 18.97 3.28 2.78
CA LEU A 211 18.61 4.53 3.45
C LEU A 211 19.34 4.73 4.79
N GLN A 212 20.15 3.79 5.25
CA GLN A 212 20.87 3.87 6.52
C GLN A 212 21.69 5.16 6.68
N PHE A 213 22.24 5.69 5.59
CA PHE A 213 23.04 6.91 5.58
C PHE A 213 22.25 8.20 5.40
N ALA A 214 20.93 8.12 5.21
CA ALA A 214 20.06 9.27 5.01
C ALA A 214 19.65 9.89 6.36
N GLU A 215 20.57 10.54 7.07
CA GLU A 215 20.35 11.04 8.44
C GLU A 215 19.22 12.06 8.57
N PHE A 216 18.83 12.70 7.47
CA PHE A 216 17.68 13.61 7.41
C PHE A 216 16.32 12.91 7.49
N LEU A 217 16.27 11.57 7.33
CA LEU A 217 15.04 10.79 7.45
C LEU A 217 14.83 10.28 8.88
N PRO A 218 13.56 10.16 9.33
CA PRO A 218 13.22 9.52 10.59
C PRO A 218 13.75 8.10 10.69
N TYR A 219 14.05 7.65 11.91
CA TYR A 219 14.60 6.31 12.18
C TYR A 219 13.79 5.19 11.54
N ASP A 220 12.46 5.21 11.70
CA ASP A 220 11.58 4.17 11.15
C ASP A 220 11.61 4.10 9.61
N MET A 221 11.84 5.23 8.92
CA MET A 221 11.99 5.25 7.46
C MET A 221 13.34 4.70 7.01
N ARG A 222 14.39 4.91 7.80
CA ARG A 222 15.74 4.39 7.52
C ARG A 222 15.81 2.89 7.79
N PHE A 223 15.17 2.44 8.84
CA PHE A 223 15.18 1.07 9.34
C PHE A 223 13.75 0.55 9.54
N PRO A 224 12.99 0.32 8.46
CA PRO A 224 11.61 -0.13 8.58
C PRO A 224 11.51 -1.50 9.23
N ILE A 225 10.44 -1.70 10.00
CA ILE A 225 10.13 -2.96 10.70
C ILE A 225 9.69 -3.99 9.67
N ILE A 226 10.29 -5.18 9.68
CA ILE A 226 9.94 -6.25 8.76
C ILE A 226 8.69 -6.98 9.28
N LEU A 227 7.67 -7.07 8.42
CA LEU A 227 6.46 -7.84 8.69
C LEU A 227 6.33 -8.99 7.68
N ARG A 228 5.82 -10.14 8.15
CA ARG A 228 5.59 -11.29 7.27
C ARG A 228 4.31 -11.11 6.47
N ARG A 229 4.39 -11.36 5.17
CA ARG A 229 3.21 -11.40 4.30
C ARG A 229 2.24 -12.50 4.75
N GLY A 230 0.93 -12.24 4.67
CA GLY A 230 -0.12 -13.19 5.03
C GLY A 230 -0.36 -13.37 6.52
N SER A 231 0.43 -12.70 7.37
CA SER A 231 0.24 -12.69 8.83
C SER A 231 -1.02 -11.91 9.22
N TRP A 232 -1.69 -12.35 10.29
CA TRP A 232 -2.82 -11.60 10.86
C TRP A 232 -2.41 -10.22 11.36
N THR A 233 -1.24 -10.09 11.97
CA THR A 233 -0.66 -8.81 12.40
C THR A 233 -0.50 -7.88 11.21
N THR A 234 0.08 -8.37 10.11
CA THR A 234 0.25 -7.60 8.88
C THR A 234 -1.09 -7.16 8.30
N LYS A 235 -2.07 -8.06 8.23
CA LYS A 235 -3.43 -7.73 7.74
C LYS A 235 -4.10 -6.64 8.55
N LEU A 236 -4.03 -6.71 9.88
CA LEU A 236 -4.61 -5.68 10.76
C LEU A 236 -3.92 -4.32 10.58
N ILE A 237 -2.60 -4.31 10.40
CA ILE A 237 -1.85 -3.07 10.16
C ILE A 237 -2.21 -2.49 8.80
N VAL A 238 -2.22 -3.30 7.73
CA VAL A 238 -2.60 -2.86 6.38
C VAL A 238 -4.01 -2.29 6.37
N GLN A 239 -4.96 -3.01 6.97
CA GLN A 239 -6.35 -2.56 7.10
C GLN A 239 -6.42 -1.22 7.84
N HIS A 240 -5.70 -1.06 8.94
CA HIS A 240 -5.65 0.20 9.69
C HIS A 240 -5.16 1.38 8.85
N TYR A 241 -4.09 1.20 8.05
CA TYR A 241 -3.58 2.24 7.17
C TYR A 241 -4.55 2.56 6.02
N HIS A 242 -5.25 1.55 5.51
CA HIS A 242 -6.28 1.74 4.49
C HIS A 242 -7.50 2.51 5.04
N GLU A 243 -7.97 2.15 6.23
CA GLU A 243 -9.08 2.84 6.92
C GLU A 243 -8.70 4.28 7.31
N ALA A 244 -7.48 4.53 7.76
CA ALA A 244 -6.99 5.86 8.08
C ALA A 244 -6.99 6.82 6.87
N GLY A 245 -6.85 6.28 5.66
CA GLY A 245 -7.00 7.01 4.40
C GLY A 245 -8.47 7.26 4.00
N HIS A 246 -9.45 6.99 4.88
CA HIS A 246 -10.89 7.15 4.62
C HIS A 246 -11.38 6.42 3.35
N HIS A 247 -10.76 5.31 2.97
CA HIS A 247 -11.03 4.52 1.75
C HIS A 247 -10.95 5.31 0.43
N ILE A 248 -10.49 6.56 0.47
CA ILE A 248 -10.32 7.43 -0.71
C ILE A 248 -8.98 7.17 -1.37
N THR A 249 -8.02 6.68 -0.61
CA THR A 249 -6.65 6.46 -1.06
C THR A 249 -6.49 5.11 -1.73
N GLY A 250 -5.92 5.11 -2.94
CA GLY A 250 -5.64 3.88 -3.67
C GLY A 250 -4.46 3.10 -3.08
N THR A 251 -4.27 1.85 -3.54
CA THR A 251 -3.22 0.91 -3.12
C THR A 251 -1.82 1.55 -3.05
N ASN A 252 -1.46 2.41 -4.00
CA ASN A 252 -0.14 3.04 -4.01
C ASN A 252 0.07 4.02 -2.85
N HIS A 253 -0.96 4.74 -2.44
CA HIS A 253 -0.89 5.65 -1.29
C HIS A 253 -0.76 4.86 0.02
N THR A 254 -1.58 3.83 0.18
CA THR A 254 -1.49 2.92 1.35
C THR A 254 -0.11 2.29 1.45
N LEU A 255 0.45 1.83 0.31
CA LEU A 255 1.82 1.32 0.23
C LEU A 255 2.86 2.36 0.66
N SER A 256 2.75 3.58 0.14
CA SER A 256 3.66 4.67 0.49
C SER A 256 3.61 4.98 1.99
N SER A 257 2.42 5.06 2.55
CA SER A 257 2.23 5.31 3.99
C SER A 257 2.78 4.17 4.85
N LEU A 258 2.55 2.92 4.47
CA LEU A 258 3.10 1.75 5.16
C LEU A 258 4.63 1.73 5.12
N SER A 259 5.23 2.04 3.97
CA SER A 259 6.67 1.99 3.77
C SER A 259 7.45 3.01 4.59
N THR A 260 6.79 3.99 5.18
CA THR A 260 7.42 4.93 6.13
C THR A 260 7.84 4.25 7.44
N LYS A 261 7.24 3.12 7.79
CA LYS A 261 7.47 2.43 9.07
C LYS A 261 7.68 0.93 8.93
N TYR A 262 7.08 0.31 7.91
CA TYR A 262 7.05 -1.15 7.74
C TYR A 262 7.59 -1.58 6.39
N TRP A 263 8.25 -2.73 6.38
CA TRP A 263 8.65 -3.43 5.17
C TRP A 263 7.93 -4.78 5.08
N ILE A 264 7.08 -4.92 4.08
CA ILE A 264 6.34 -6.15 3.80
C ILE A 264 6.83 -6.69 2.46
N PRO A 265 7.42 -7.91 2.42
CA PRO A 265 7.80 -8.53 1.15
C PRO A 265 6.58 -8.70 0.24
N ALA A 266 6.70 -8.26 -1.03
CA ALA A 266 5.59 -8.27 -2.00
C ALA A 266 4.30 -7.59 -1.49
N ALA A 267 4.42 -6.47 -0.79
CA ALA A 267 3.33 -5.74 -0.14
C ALA A 267 2.14 -5.40 -1.06
N ARG A 268 2.39 -5.21 -2.36
CA ARG A 268 1.35 -4.88 -3.34
C ARG A 268 0.27 -5.96 -3.49
N GLU A 269 0.60 -7.20 -3.16
CA GLU A 269 -0.34 -8.32 -3.22
C GLU A 269 -1.12 -8.52 -1.91
N GLU A 270 -0.74 -7.80 -0.84
CA GLU A 270 -1.38 -7.85 0.47
C GLU A 270 -2.41 -6.71 0.65
N ILE A 271 -2.31 -5.65 -0.12
CA ILE A 271 -3.18 -4.47 -0.12
C ILE A 271 -4.25 -4.57 -1.23
#